data_c5b7dd56374d8656dd52f3a1395d885d
#
_entry.id   c5b7dd56374d8656dd52f3a1395d885d
#
_cell.length_a   1.000
_cell.length_b   1.000
_cell.length_c   1.000
_cell.angle_alpha   90.00
_cell.angle_beta   90.00
_cell.angle_gamma   90.00
#
_symmetry.space_group_name_H-M   'P 1'
#
loop_
_entity.id
_entity.type
_entity.pdbx_description
1 polymer ?
#
loop_
_entity_poly.entity_id
_entity_poly.type
_entity_poly.pdbx_seq_one_letter_code
_entity_poly.pdbx_strand_id
1 'polypeptide(L)'
;MMAGVSGIDAVLLVVAADDGVMPQTREHFEILKLLDIKVGAIAINKVDLADADWLELVELDIQELVEGSFLEGAPIHKVSALNNIGLDALKSELIQMAESVPKKISRGIFRLPVDRVFTIKGFGTVVTGTVSSGEAKIGDSIEILPGQKKAKIRGIQSHDCSVDSVQLGARAAINLQGIEADELARGCQITTPNHFQNHSTLGTRVSLLSSSKHPITQNQRLRIHLGTQEVMARVALPDRKYIEPGDDGSVIFKLETPLVSALGDKFIIRLYSPVVTIGGGEVIETELFGKWKENKEKITHLYNLNDDEKFRYRIESLAGKPITKSELGLRLGLSAEKIESIVSEDSRLWWIKHKTSTWLVTTDQIITLTNSLISFLGNYHKKNPYKSGAQKGEVRQFLKADDYFCDYLLLKLAEENKIKNINDKWAMYEFSIELSDIENKLLQSLINILNGEGFTSSRYDELANKLGADKEKVLLLLNIAEQRGDVLRLDESLMFTRTNFFSLRERVVKFFDNDSELSVSQFKDLADTSRKYAVPLLEYFDKQKITYRDGNSRKLV
;
A
#
# COMPACT_ATOMS: atom_id res chain seq x y z
N MET A 1 -28.95 14.72 -14.40
CA MET A 1 -27.78 14.31 -15.21
C MET A 1 -26.59 13.87 -14.35
N MET A 2 -26.16 14.63 -13.33
CA MET A 2 -24.93 14.37 -12.54
C MET A 2 -24.75 12.95 -11.97
N ALA A 3 -25.83 12.24 -11.65
CA ALA A 3 -25.71 10.91 -11.02
C ALA A 3 -25.40 9.75 -11.99
N GLY A 4 -25.56 9.95 -13.28
CA GLY A 4 -25.36 8.89 -14.29
C GLY A 4 -24.10 9.08 -15.15
N VAL A 5 -23.38 10.14 -14.92
CA VAL A 5 -22.32 10.63 -15.80
C VAL A 5 -21.03 9.79 -15.79
N SER A 6 -20.76 9.08 -14.71
CA SER A 6 -19.52 8.29 -14.56
C SER A 6 -19.41 7.06 -15.48
N GLY A 7 -20.48 6.73 -16.21
CA GLY A 7 -20.52 5.56 -17.08
C GLY A 7 -20.75 5.88 -18.57
N ILE A 8 -20.68 7.14 -18.98
CA ILE A 8 -20.94 7.55 -20.37
C ILE A 8 -19.69 7.31 -21.22
N ASP A 9 -19.87 6.64 -22.36
CA ASP A 9 -18.82 6.37 -23.34
C ASP A 9 -18.99 7.21 -24.61
N ALA A 10 -20.25 7.51 -24.98
CA ALA A 10 -20.60 8.31 -26.11
C ALA A 10 -21.87 9.12 -25.82
N VAL A 11 -22.13 10.17 -26.60
CA VAL A 11 -23.23 11.11 -26.40
C VAL A 11 -24.05 11.27 -27.66
N LEU A 12 -25.36 11.23 -27.49
CA LEU A 12 -26.30 11.77 -28.49
C LEU A 12 -26.87 13.09 -27.92
N LEU A 13 -26.45 14.23 -28.49
CA LEU A 13 -26.99 15.53 -28.15
C LEU A 13 -28.34 15.69 -28.88
N VAL A 14 -29.43 15.71 -28.12
CA VAL A 14 -30.80 15.88 -28.70
C VAL A 14 -31.30 17.29 -28.43
N VAL A 15 -31.64 18.02 -29.49
CA VAL A 15 -32.23 19.33 -29.44
C VAL A 15 -33.62 19.25 -30.07
N ALA A 16 -34.65 19.80 -29.43
CA ALA A 16 -35.99 19.86 -30.02
C ALA A 16 -36.09 21.05 -31.00
N ALA A 17 -36.60 20.80 -32.20
CA ALA A 17 -36.69 21.81 -33.23
C ALA A 17 -37.58 23.00 -32.83
N ASP A 18 -38.63 22.73 -32.04
CA ASP A 18 -39.57 23.76 -31.57
C ASP A 18 -38.97 24.70 -30.50
N ASP A 19 -37.98 24.20 -29.70
CA ASP A 19 -37.38 24.96 -28.60
C ASP A 19 -35.99 25.52 -28.93
N GLY A 20 -35.23 24.89 -29.87
CA GLY A 20 -33.84 25.21 -30.15
C GLY A 20 -32.86 24.92 -29.00
N VAL A 21 -31.71 25.61 -28.98
CA VAL A 21 -30.67 25.41 -27.95
C VAL A 21 -31.04 26.16 -26.69
N MET A 22 -31.55 25.41 -25.70
CA MET A 22 -31.96 25.93 -24.40
C MET A 22 -30.77 26.10 -23.43
N PRO A 23 -30.86 26.97 -22.38
CA PRO A 23 -29.82 27.15 -21.39
C PRO A 23 -29.40 25.84 -20.70
N GLN A 24 -30.34 24.90 -20.46
CA GLN A 24 -30.06 23.58 -19.93
C GLN A 24 -29.23 22.72 -20.90
N THR A 25 -29.47 22.83 -22.20
CA THR A 25 -28.68 22.15 -23.23
C THR A 25 -27.23 22.60 -23.18
N ARG A 26 -27.00 23.92 -23.06
CA ARG A 26 -25.65 24.49 -22.89
C ARG A 26 -24.98 23.98 -21.60
N GLU A 27 -25.64 24.03 -20.43
CA GLU A 27 -25.07 23.52 -19.16
C GLU A 27 -24.75 22.03 -19.28
N HIS A 28 -25.64 21.22 -19.84
CA HIS A 28 -25.42 19.79 -20.02
C HIS A 28 -24.24 19.51 -20.94
N PHE A 29 -24.11 20.25 -22.02
CA PHE A 29 -23.03 20.11 -22.98
C PHE A 29 -21.66 20.48 -22.35
N GLU A 30 -21.59 21.58 -21.59
CA GLU A 30 -20.38 21.95 -20.83
C GLU A 30 -19.96 20.85 -19.83
N ILE A 31 -20.91 20.22 -19.16
CA ILE A 31 -20.62 19.08 -18.29
C ILE A 31 -20.00 17.92 -19.07
N LEU A 32 -20.50 17.62 -20.28
CA LEU A 32 -19.97 16.54 -21.12
C LEU A 32 -18.54 16.82 -21.59
N LYS A 33 -18.21 18.07 -21.91
CA LYS A 33 -16.85 18.50 -22.24
C LYS A 33 -15.89 18.25 -21.08
N LEU A 34 -16.28 18.60 -19.83
CA LEU A 34 -15.49 18.41 -18.61
C LEU A 34 -15.24 16.93 -18.27
N LEU A 35 -16.06 16.02 -18.80
CA LEU A 35 -15.92 14.57 -18.58
C LEU A 35 -15.03 13.87 -19.59
N ASP A 36 -14.46 14.64 -20.52
CA ASP A 36 -13.53 14.16 -21.53
C ASP A 36 -14.10 13.08 -22.46
N ILE A 37 -15.41 13.21 -22.82
CA ILE A 37 -16.05 12.35 -23.80
C ILE A 37 -15.48 12.68 -25.17
N LYS A 38 -15.23 11.66 -25.99
CA LYS A 38 -14.54 11.81 -27.28
C LYS A 38 -15.44 11.52 -28.48
N VAL A 39 -16.59 10.89 -28.29
CA VAL A 39 -17.43 10.37 -29.34
C VAL A 39 -18.87 10.81 -29.12
N GLY A 40 -19.54 11.29 -30.17
CA GLY A 40 -20.94 11.65 -30.10
C GLY A 40 -21.56 12.00 -31.45
N ALA A 41 -22.89 12.10 -31.46
CA ALA A 41 -23.69 12.52 -32.58
C ALA A 41 -24.73 13.58 -32.16
N ILE A 42 -25.36 14.25 -33.10
CA ILE A 42 -26.34 15.29 -32.84
C ILE A 42 -27.66 14.93 -33.54
N ALA A 43 -28.78 15.10 -32.83
CA ALA A 43 -30.12 14.94 -33.41
C ALA A 43 -30.99 16.15 -33.12
N ILE A 44 -31.58 16.73 -34.17
CA ILE A 44 -32.67 17.70 -34.07
C ILE A 44 -33.96 16.91 -34.17
N ASN A 45 -34.68 16.77 -33.04
CA ASN A 45 -35.93 16.04 -32.99
C ASN A 45 -37.16 16.98 -33.18
N LYS A 46 -38.32 16.42 -33.43
CA LYS A 46 -39.58 17.12 -33.70
C LYS A 46 -39.53 18.03 -34.94
N VAL A 47 -38.79 17.63 -35.95
CA VAL A 47 -38.67 18.43 -37.20
C VAL A 47 -40.00 18.63 -37.91
N ASP A 48 -41.03 17.86 -37.58
CA ASP A 48 -42.40 18.01 -38.05
C ASP A 48 -43.11 19.23 -37.47
N LEU A 49 -42.58 19.89 -36.45
CA LEU A 49 -43.16 21.07 -35.80
C LEU A 49 -42.47 22.38 -36.22
N ALA A 50 -41.48 22.35 -37.10
CA ALA A 50 -40.71 23.50 -37.52
C ALA A 50 -40.62 23.60 -39.04
N ASP A 51 -40.59 24.81 -39.56
CA ASP A 51 -40.36 25.05 -40.98
C ASP A 51 -38.86 24.99 -41.35
N ALA A 52 -38.55 25.05 -42.64
CA ALA A 52 -37.19 24.87 -43.15
C ALA A 52 -36.25 25.99 -42.67
N ASP A 53 -36.72 27.24 -42.67
CA ASP A 53 -35.92 28.40 -42.29
C ASP A 53 -35.58 28.38 -40.81
N TRP A 54 -36.54 27.98 -39.97
CA TRP A 54 -36.31 27.78 -38.52
C TRP A 54 -35.35 26.63 -38.22
N LEU A 55 -35.47 25.52 -38.95
CA LEU A 55 -34.55 24.38 -38.79
C LEU A 55 -33.10 24.77 -39.14
N GLU A 56 -32.89 25.64 -40.14
CA GLU A 56 -31.56 26.14 -40.48
C GLU A 56 -30.98 27.00 -39.36
N LEU A 57 -31.77 27.85 -38.71
CA LEU A 57 -31.35 28.63 -37.54
C LEU A 57 -30.97 27.76 -36.36
N VAL A 58 -31.77 26.74 -36.04
CA VAL A 58 -31.46 25.78 -34.97
C VAL A 58 -30.18 25.01 -35.28
N GLU A 59 -29.93 24.66 -36.53
CA GLU A 59 -28.70 24.00 -36.95
C GLU A 59 -27.46 24.88 -36.75
N LEU A 60 -27.57 26.18 -37.10
CA LEU A 60 -26.52 27.17 -36.86
C LEU A 60 -26.24 27.37 -35.36
N ASP A 61 -27.27 27.48 -34.53
CA ASP A 61 -27.13 27.59 -33.07
C ASP A 61 -26.42 26.37 -32.47
N ILE A 62 -26.68 25.17 -32.99
CA ILE A 62 -26.01 23.94 -32.59
C ILE A 62 -24.54 23.94 -33.03
N GLN A 63 -24.25 24.35 -34.27
CA GLN A 63 -22.89 24.44 -34.78
C GLN A 63 -22.05 25.42 -33.95
N GLU A 64 -22.59 26.59 -33.57
CA GLU A 64 -21.95 27.53 -32.65
C GLU A 64 -21.71 26.91 -31.25
N LEU A 65 -22.70 26.16 -30.73
CA LEU A 65 -22.58 25.50 -29.42
C LEU A 65 -21.43 24.49 -29.37
N VAL A 66 -21.24 23.72 -30.48
CA VAL A 66 -20.28 22.59 -30.49
C VAL A 66 -18.90 22.98 -31.03
N GLU A 67 -18.71 24.21 -31.50
CA GLU A 67 -17.43 24.71 -31.99
C GLU A 67 -16.31 24.52 -30.96
N GLY A 68 -15.14 24.05 -31.40
CA GLY A 68 -14.00 23.75 -30.54
C GLY A 68 -14.20 22.56 -29.58
N SER A 69 -15.22 21.73 -29.81
CA SER A 69 -15.54 20.59 -28.95
C SER A 69 -15.38 19.23 -29.67
N PHE A 70 -15.58 18.13 -28.93
CA PHE A 70 -15.60 16.78 -29.52
C PHE A 70 -16.79 16.51 -30.47
N LEU A 71 -17.78 17.39 -30.54
CA LEU A 71 -18.90 17.33 -31.49
C LEU A 71 -18.72 18.26 -32.67
N GLU A 72 -17.63 19.01 -32.80
CA GLU A 72 -17.36 19.83 -33.97
C GLU A 72 -17.26 18.95 -35.20
N GLY A 73 -18.05 19.28 -36.22
CA GLY A 73 -18.15 18.48 -37.45
C GLY A 73 -18.91 17.16 -37.33
N ALA A 74 -19.49 16.86 -36.16
CA ALA A 74 -20.33 15.67 -35.98
C ALA A 74 -21.60 15.76 -36.84
N PRO A 75 -22.10 14.64 -37.42
CA PRO A 75 -23.29 14.65 -38.25
C PRO A 75 -24.52 15.06 -37.44
N ILE A 76 -25.33 15.97 -38.04
CA ILE A 76 -26.60 16.44 -37.48
C ILE A 76 -27.73 15.70 -38.17
N HIS A 77 -28.47 14.88 -37.42
CA HIS A 77 -29.60 14.11 -37.91
C HIS A 77 -30.91 14.83 -37.63
N LYS A 78 -31.67 15.17 -38.71
CA LYS A 78 -33.00 15.74 -38.60
C LYS A 78 -34.04 14.61 -38.48
N VAL A 79 -34.71 14.52 -37.32
CA VAL A 79 -35.59 13.38 -37.00
C VAL A 79 -36.95 13.84 -36.46
N SER A 80 -37.96 13.03 -36.68
CA SER A 80 -39.20 13.06 -35.92
C SER A 80 -39.48 11.67 -35.40
N ALA A 81 -39.33 11.51 -34.08
CA ALA A 81 -39.61 10.24 -33.42
C ALA A 81 -41.09 9.85 -33.51
N LEU A 82 -41.99 10.84 -33.53
CA LEU A 82 -43.44 10.62 -33.66
C LEU A 82 -43.81 10.10 -35.04
N ASN A 83 -43.23 10.69 -36.10
CA ASN A 83 -43.54 10.39 -37.49
C ASN A 83 -42.56 9.41 -38.15
N ASN A 84 -41.62 8.86 -37.41
CA ASN A 84 -40.56 7.95 -37.88
C ASN A 84 -39.69 8.55 -39.02
N ILE A 85 -39.49 9.87 -39.03
CA ILE A 85 -38.64 10.55 -40.03
C ILE A 85 -37.18 10.49 -39.58
N GLY A 86 -36.25 10.11 -40.47
CA GLY A 86 -34.80 10.17 -40.27
C GLY A 86 -34.22 9.17 -39.25
N LEU A 87 -35.05 8.30 -38.63
CA LEU A 87 -34.61 7.41 -37.58
C LEU A 87 -33.66 6.30 -38.04
N ASP A 88 -33.78 5.82 -39.28
CA ASP A 88 -32.90 4.77 -39.79
C ASP A 88 -31.47 5.27 -40.01
N ALA A 89 -31.32 6.50 -40.50
CA ALA A 89 -30.02 7.17 -40.62
C ALA A 89 -29.37 7.38 -39.22
N LEU A 90 -30.15 7.87 -38.26
CA LEU A 90 -29.68 8.04 -36.87
C LEU A 90 -29.28 6.71 -36.24
N LYS A 91 -30.05 5.61 -36.42
CA LYS A 91 -29.68 4.28 -35.93
C LYS A 91 -28.36 3.78 -36.53
N SER A 92 -28.16 3.97 -37.83
CA SER A 92 -26.91 3.60 -38.50
C SER A 92 -25.72 4.35 -37.92
N GLU A 93 -25.87 5.64 -37.67
CA GLU A 93 -24.85 6.48 -37.03
C GLU A 93 -24.54 6.00 -35.61
N LEU A 94 -25.56 5.72 -34.81
CA LEU A 94 -25.36 5.23 -33.42
C LEU A 94 -24.64 3.88 -33.39
N ILE A 95 -24.85 3.00 -34.37
CA ILE A 95 -24.12 1.73 -34.49
C ILE A 95 -22.64 1.99 -34.80
N GLN A 96 -22.34 2.84 -35.80
CA GLN A 96 -20.97 3.20 -36.14
C GLN A 96 -20.25 3.90 -34.97
N MET A 97 -20.95 4.80 -34.30
CA MET A 97 -20.46 5.48 -33.11
C MET A 97 -20.10 4.48 -32.00
N ALA A 98 -20.96 3.48 -31.72
CA ALA A 98 -20.70 2.46 -30.71
C ALA A 98 -19.46 1.62 -31.04
N GLU A 99 -19.18 1.35 -32.31
CA GLU A 99 -17.98 0.64 -32.78
C GLU A 99 -16.70 1.48 -32.64
N SER A 100 -16.82 2.80 -32.75
CA SER A 100 -15.69 3.74 -32.66
C SER A 100 -15.28 4.11 -31.24
N VAL A 101 -16.10 3.80 -30.24
CA VAL A 101 -15.80 4.12 -28.83
C VAL A 101 -14.50 3.44 -28.37
N PRO A 102 -13.51 4.20 -27.87
CA PRO A 102 -12.29 3.61 -27.34
C PRO A 102 -12.59 2.68 -26.16
N LYS A 103 -11.99 1.49 -26.15
CA LYS A 103 -12.13 0.56 -25.03
C LYS A 103 -11.51 1.16 -23.77
N LYS A 104 -12.30 1.34 -22.73
CA LYS A 104 -11.80 1.78 -21.43
C LYS A 104 -10.83 0.74 -20.86
N ILE A 105 -9.71 1.19 -20.35
CA ILE A 105 -8.73 0.34 -19.70
C ILE A 105 -9.24 0.05 -18.29
N SER A 106 -9.55 -1.22 -18.03
CA SER A 106 -9.91 -1.67 -16.68
C SER A 106 -8.68 -1.63 -15.77
N ARG A 107 -8.85 -1.13 -14.55
CA ARG A 107 -7.83 -1.20 -13.48
C ARG A 107 -7.75 -2.57 -12.82
N GLY A 108 -8.62 -3.50 -13.24
CA GLY A 108 -8.66 -4.88 -12.73
C GLY A 108 -9.34 -5.05 -11.37
N ILE A 109 -9.69 -3.97 -10.68
CA ILE A 109 -10.35 -3.98 -9.37
C ILE A 109 -11.79 -3.54 -9.54
N PHE A 110 -12.73 -4.35 -9.04
CA PHE A 110 -14.16 -4.04 -9.13
C PHE A 110 -14.51 -2.78 -8.34
N ARG A 111 -15.27 -1.88 -8.98
CA ARG A 111 -15.78 -0.65 -8.39
C ARG A 111 -17.10 -0.26 -9.04
N LEU A 112 -18.13 -0.06 -8.22
CA LEU A 112 -19.46 0.38 -8.64
C LEU A 112 -19.96 1.51 -7.74
N PRO A 113 -19.96 2.77 -8.21
CA PRO A 113 -20.64 3.86 -7.53
C PRO A 113 -22.16 3.64 -7.51
N VAL A 114 -22.76 3.66 -6.33
CA VAL A 114 -24.18 3.38 -6.12
C VAL A 114 -25.00 4.64 -6.39
N ASP A 115 -25.96 4.56 -7.29
CA ASP A 115 -26.89 5.65 -7.59
C ASP A 115 -28.27 5.48 -6.94
N ARG A 116 -28.69 4.24 -6.66
CA ARG A 116 -29.94 3.93 -5.94
C ARG A 116 -29.76 2.76 -5.02
N VAL A 117 -30.50 2.79 -3.90
CA VAL A 117 -30.62 1.71 -2.93
C VAL A 117 -32.10 1.46 -2.70
N PHE A 118 -32.53 0.23 -2.73
CA PHE A 118 -33.91 -0.16 -2.44
C PHE A 118 -34.01 -1.59 -1.93
N THR A 119 -35.11 -1.90 -1.27
CA THR A 119 -35.42 -3.26 -0.80
C THR A 119 -36.45 -3.92 -1.70
N ILE A 120 -36.17 -5.13 -2.16
CA ILE A 120 -37.16 -5.96 -2.87
C ILE A 120 -37.65 -7.03 -1.93
N LYS A 121 -38.98 -7.11 -1.77
CA LYS A 121 -39.63 -8.11 -0.89
C LYS A 121 -39.22 -9.53 -1.29
N GLY A 122 -38.64 -10.28 -0.37
CA GLY A 122 -38.13 -11.64 -0.59
C GLY A 122 -36.71 -11.73 -1.13
N PHE A 123 -36.15 -10.66 -1.67
CA PHE A 123 -34.76 -10.62 -2.21
C PHE A 123 -33.81 -9.85 -1.31
N GLY A 124 -34.29 -8.92 -0.48
CA GLY A 124 -33.44 -8.09 0.39
C GLY A 124 -32.94 -6.82 -0.27
N THR A 125 -31.76 -6.37 0.12
CA THR A 125 -31.17 -5.12 -0.31
C THR A 125 -30.60 -5.21 -1.72
N VAL A 126 -31.02 -4.30 -2.59
CA VAL A 126 -30.55 -4.17 -3.96
C VAL A 126 -30.00 -2.76 -4.18
N VAL A 127 -28.84 -2.68 -4.82
CA VAL A 127 -28.19 -1.43 -5.23
C VAL A 127 -28.05 -1.39 -6.73
N THR A 128 -28.15 -0.20 -7.31
CA THR A 128 -27.87 0.01 -8.73
C THR A 128 -26.73 0.97 -8.96
N GLY A 129 -26.04 0.79 -10.08
CA GLY A 129 -24.94 1.64 -10.50
C GLY A 129 -24.35 1.18 -11.84
N THR A 130 -23.39 1.93 -12.34
CA THR A 130 -22.58 1.53 -13.50
C THR A 130 -21.20 1.10 -13.03
N VAL A 131 -20.73 -0.07 -13.46
CA VAL A 131 -19.40 -0.58 -13.10
C VAL A 131 -18.35 0.36 -13.68
N SER A 132 -17.59 1.03 -12.82
CA SER A 132 -16.56 1.98 -13.20
C SER A 132 -15.17 1.35 -13.36
N SER A 133 -14.96 0.13 -12.86
CA SER A 133 -13.72 -0.64 -13.00
C SER A 133 -13.94 -2.12 -12.66
N GLY A 134 -13.12 -2.99 -13.24
CA GLY A 134 -13.06 -4.42 -12.89
C GLY A 134 -14.26 -5.25 -13.29
N GLU A 135 -14.39 -6.38 -12.65
CA GLU A 135 -15.47 -7.38 -12.81
C GLU A 135 -15.91 -7.87 -11.43
N ALA A 136 -17.20 -8.20 -11.28
CA ALA A 136 -17.73 -8.89 -10.11
C ALA A 136 -18.64 -10.04 -10.52
N LYS A 137 -18.66 -11.10 -9.70
CA LYS A 137 -19.43 -12.33 -9.90
C LYS A 137 -20.34 -12.63 -8.71
N ILE A 138 -21.37 -13.43 -8.95
CA ILE A 138 -22.20 -13.95 -7.87
C ILE A 138 -21.32 -14.74 -6.89
N GLY A 139 -21.47 -14.47 -5.59
CA GLY A 139 -20.71 -15.09 -4.51
C GLY A 139 -19.48 -14.29 -4.07
N ASP A 140 -19.06 -13.28 -4.82
CA ASP A 140 -17.93 -12.44 -4.45
C ASP A 140 -18.19 -11.70 -3.14
N SER A 141 -17.14 -11.60 -2.33
CA SER A 141 -17.10 -10.72 -1.17
C SER A 141 -16.77 -9.31 -1.61
N ILE A 142 -17.55 -8.34 -1.15
CA ILE A 142 -17.38 -6.93 -1.49
C ILE A 142 -17.27 -6.07 -0.23
N GLU A 143 -16.69 -4.90 -0.38
CA GLU A 143 -16.62 -3.86 0.63
C GLU A 143 -17.44 -2.65 0.18
N ILE A 144 -18.16 -2.06 1.13
CA ILE A 144 -18.98 -0.88 0.91
C ILE A 144 -18.36 0.31 1.63
N LEU A 145 -18.00 1.31 0.88
CA LEU A 145 -17.34 2.52 1.36
C LEU A 145 -18.31 3.73 1.25
N PRO A 146 -18.26 4.68 2.19
CA PRO A 146 -17.20 4.93 3.18
C PRO A 146 -17.27 4.09 4.48
N GLY A 147 -18.32 3.32 4.75
CA GLY A 147 -18.54 2.64 6.02
C GLY A 147 -17.68 1.40 6.30
N GLN A 148 -16.85 0.96 5.35
CA GLN A 148 -16.03 -0.26 5.43
C GLN A 148 -16.83 -1.53 5.80
N LYS A 149 -18.11 -1.58 5.38
CA LYS A 149 -18.98 -2.72 5.62
C LYS A 149 -18.71 -3.81 4.60
N LYS A 150 -18.80 -5.07 5.03
CA LYS A 150 -18.59 -6.23 4.14
C LYS A 150 -19.94 -6.87 3.83
N ALA A 151 -20.13 -7.25 2.57
CA ALA A 151 -21.30 -7.98 2.11
C ALA A 151 -20.88 -9.03 1.06
N LYS A 152 -21.83 -9.89 0.66
CA LYS A 152 -21.65 -10.81 -0.46
C LYS A 152 -22.65 -10.52 -1.57
N ILE A 153 -22.24 -10.71 -2.81
CA ILE A 153 -23.13 -10.63 -3.97
C ILE A 153 -23.97 -11.90 -4.02
N ARG A 154 -25.30 -11.75 -3.86
CA ARG A 154 -26.26 -12.86 -3.94
C ARG A 154 -26.80 -13.07 -5.34
N GLY A 155 -26.91 -11.99 -6.12
CA GLY A 155 -27.42 -12.02 -7.49
C GLY A 155 -27.10 -10.73 -8.21
N ILE A 156 -27.07 -10.80 -9.53
CA ILE A 156 -26.75 -9.68 -10.40
C ILE A 156 -27.77 -9.65 -11.53
N GLN A 157 -28.27 -8.45 -11.87
CA GLN A 157 -29.07 -8.20 -13.07
C GLN A 157 -28.44 -7.09 -13.90
N SER A 158 -28.45 -7.25 -15.21
CA SER A 158 -28.03 -6.23 -16.18
C SER A 158 -29.03 -6.24 -17.33
N HIS A 159 -29.55 -5.05 -17.69
CA HIS A 159 -30.59 -4.89 -18.72
C HIS A 159 -31.80 -5.82 -18.50
N ASP A 160 -32.30 -5.86 -17.26
CA ASP A 160 -33.45 -6.66 -16.80
C ASP A 160 -33.26 -8.19 -16.93
N CYS A 161 -32.05 -8.66 -17.24
CA CYS A 161 -31.67 -10.06 -17.29
C CYS A 161 -30.77 -10.45 -16.11
N SER A 162 -31.02 -11.63 -15.53
CA SER A 162 -30.09 -12.21 -14.53
C SER A 162 -28.82 -12.67 -15.22
N VAL A 163 -27.66 -12.29 -14.64
CA VAL A 163 -26.34 -12.61 -15.18
C VAL A 163 -25.44 -13.11 -14.05
N ASP A 164 -24.45 -13.94 -14.37
CA ASP A 164 -23.49 -14.48 -13.39
C ASP A 164 -22.38 -13.48 -13.02
N SER A 165 -22.07 -12.56 -13.95
CA SER A 165 -21.05 -11.53 -13.74
C SER A 165 -21.38 -10.22 -14.44
N VAL A 166 -20.76 -9.13 -13.96
CA VAL A 166 -20.77 -7.80 -14.62
C VAL A 166 -19.38 -7.24 -14.66
N GLN A 167 -19.10 -6.48 -15.74
CA GLN A 167 -17.81 -5.90 -16.01
C GLN A 167 -17.89 -4.40 -16.26
N LEU A 168 -16.73 -3.75 -16.34
CA LEU A 168 -16.55 -2.34 -16.65
C LEU A 168 -17.53 -1.87 -17.75
N GLY A 169 -18.24 -0.77 -17.49
CA GLY A 169 -19.22 -0.14 -18.38
C GLY A 169 -20.65 -0.68 -18.22
N ALA A 170 -20.85 -1.88 -17.67
CA ALA A 170 -22.18 -2.45 -17.52
C ALA A 170 -23.01 -1.73 -16.45
N ARG A 171 -24.26 -1.45 -16.75
CA ARG A 171 -25.23 -1.04 -15.73
C ARG A 171 -25.75 -2.28 -15.00
N ALA A 172 -25.64 -2.27 -13.67
CA ALA A 172 -25.98 -3.44 -12.86
C ALA A 172 -26.94 -3.09 -11.72
N ALA A 173 -27.83 -4.03 -11.41
CA ALA A 173 -28.53 -4.13 -10.15
C ALA A 173 -27.95 -5.33 -9.37
N ILE A 174 -27.37 -5.06 -8.20
CA ILE A 174 -26.68 -6.06 -7.39
C ILE A 174 -27.45 -6.29 -6.11
N ASN A 175 -27.84 -7.54 -5.89
CA ASN A 175 -28.47 -8.00 -4.65
C ASN A 175 -27.38 -8.33 -3.65
N LEU A 176 -27.44 -7.72 -2.46
CA LEU A 176 -26.46 -7.83 -1.40
C LEU A 176 -26.99 -8.68 -0.24
N GLN A 177 -26.14 -9.57 0.26
CA GLN A 177 -26.39 -10.37 1.45
C GLN A 177 -25.61 -9.82 2.62
N GLY A 178 -26.27 -9.71 3.79
CA GLY A 178 -25.61 -9.34 5.05
C GLY A 178 -25.60 -7.84 5.32
N ILE A 179 -26.42 -7.06 4.60
CA ILE A 179 -26.58 -5.62 4.82
C ILE A 179 -28.02 -5.18 4.56
N GLU A 180 -28.53 -4.25 5.37
CA GLU A 180 -29.87 -3.67 5.21
C GLU A 180 -29.80 -2.38 4.38
N ALA A 181 -30.92 -2.03 3.72
CA ALA A 181 -30.94 -0.89 2.79
C ALA A 181 -30.76 0.47 3.49
N ASP A 182 -31.21 0.61 4.73
CA ASP A 182 -31.04 1.82 5.55
C ASP A 182 -29.59 2.05 6.02
N GLU A 183 -28.77 1.02 5.94
CA GLU A 183 -27.32 1.11 6.20
C GLU A 183 -26.53 1.67 5.01
N LEU A 184 -27.17 1.83 3.86
CA LEU A 184 -26.59 2.30 2.61
C LEU A 184 -27.19 3.64 2.20
N ALA A 185 -26.38 4.48 1.60
CA ALA A 185 -26.81 5.75 1.04
C ALA A 185 -26.41 5.85 -0.44
N ARG A 186 -27.13 6.64 -1.19
CA ARG A 186 -26.68 7.09 -2.51
C ARG A 186 -25.29 7.72 -2.39
N GLY A 187 -24.39 7.37 -3.27
CA GLY A 187 -23.01 7.84 -3.24
C GLY A 187 -22.04 6.87 -2.57
N CYS A 188 -22.50 5.86 -1.83
CA CYS A 188 -21.61 4.78 -1.43
C CYS A 188 -21.05 4.06 -2.65
N GLN A 189 -19.93 3.38 -2.47
CA GLN A 189 -19.29 2.61 -3.53
C GLN A 189 -19.11 1.17 -3.09
N ILE A 190 -19.41 0.24 -3.98
CA ILE A 190 -19.16 -1.18 -3.79
C ILE A 190 -17.86 -1.52 -4.51
N THR A 191 -16.94 -2.14 -3.78
CA THR A 191 -15.59 -2.39 -4.28
C THR A 191 -15.10 -3.78 -3.90
N THR A 192 -14.06 -4.25 -4.59
CA THR A 192 -13.23 -5.36 -4.09
C THR A 192 -12.66 -4.97 -2.73
N PRO A 193 -12.69 -5.85 -1.70
CA PRO A 193 -12.23 -5.52 -0.36
C PRO A 193 -10.76 -5.08 -0.31
N ASN A 194 -10.45 -4.10 0.54
CA ASN A 194 -9.11 -3.61 0.81
C ASN A 194 -8.35 -3.01 -0.39
N HIS A 195 -9.07 -2.40 -1.36
CA HIS A 195 -8.47 -1.78 -2.54
C HIS A 195 -8.77 -0.29 -2.68
N PHE A 196 -9.68 0.26 -1.89
CA PHE A 196 -9.98 1.68 -1.89
C PHE A 196 -10.08 2.21 -0.46
N GLN A 197 -9.90 3.52 -0.31
CA GLN A 197 -9.95 4.20 0.99
C GLN A 197 -10.77 5.48 0.87
N ASN A 198 -11.14 6.01 2.04
CA ASN A 198 -11.76 7.31 2.16
C ASN A 198 -10.68 8.40 2.20
N HIS A 199 -10.88 9.46 1.44
CA HIS A 199 -9.98 10.59 1.35
C HIS A 199 -10.65 11.87 1.86
N SER A 200 -9.96 12.64 2.69
CA SER A 200 -10.40 13.97 3.17
C SER A 200 -9.77 15.11 2.40
N THR A 201 -8.79 14.81 1.55
CA THR A 201 -8.11 15.77 0.67
C THR A 201 -7.88 15.14 -0.69
N LEU A 202 -8.02 15.95 -1.75
CA LEU A 202 -7.74 15.52 -3.12
C LEU A 202 -6.82 16.54 -3.77
N GLY A 203 -5.77 16.07 -4.42
CA GLY A 203 -4.98 16.85 -5.36
C GLY A 203 -5.56 16.68 -6.77
N THR A 204 -5.82 17.78 -7.45
CA THR A 204 -6.60 17.75 -8.70
C THR A 204 -6.01 18.67 -9.75
N ARG A 205 -6.26 18.32 -11.03
CA ARG A 205 -6.25 19.25 -12.15
C ARG A 205 -7.68 19.75 -12.34
N VAL A 206 -7.85 21.06 -12.42
CA VAL A 206 -9.15 21.72 -12.58
C VAL A 206 -9.15 22.52 -13.86
N SER A 207 -10.21 22.42 -14.63
CA SER A 207 -10.52 23.28 -15.78
C SER A 207 -11.74 24.13 -15.44
N LEU A 208 -11.60 25.45 -15.46
CA LEU A 208 -12.68 26.38 -15.22
C LEU A 208 -13.33 26.76 -16.53
N LEU A 209 -14.64 26.62 -16.62
CA LEU A 209 -15.38 26.93 -17.84
C LEU A 209 -15.20 28.41 -18.21
N SER A 210 -15.03 28.71 -19.50
CA SER A 210 -14.97 30.07 -20.03
C SER A 210 -16.28 30.84 -19.80
N SER A 211 -17.40 30.12 -19.72
CA SER A 211 -18.72 30.68 -19.38
C SER A 211 -18.90 31.01 -17.88
N SER A 212 -17.96 30.62 -17.02
CA SER A 212 -18.01 30.97 -15.61
C SER A 212 -17.87 32.48 -15.40
N LYS A 213 -18.71 33.05 -14.55
CA LYS A 213 -18.65 34.49 -14.22
C LYS A 213 -17.67 34.81 -13.07
N HIS A 214 -17.15 33.82 -12.44
CA HIS A 214 -16.33 33.96 -11.22
C HIS A 214 -15.07 33.10 -11.28
N PRO A 215 -13.92 33.65 -10.91
CA PRO A 215 -12.70 32.84 -10.76
C PRO A 215 -12.81 31.88 -9.56
N ILE A 216 -11.97 30.87 -9.53
CA ILE A 216 -11.76 30.03 -8.34
C ILE A 216 -10.67 30.70 -7.49
N THR A 217 -10.96 30.93 -6.22
CA THR A 217 -10.08 31.64 -5.28
C THR A 217 -9.70 30.79 -4.07
N GLN A 218 -8.64 31.23 -3.38
CA GLN A 218 -8.16 30.56 -2.15
C GLN A 218 -9.27 30.53 -1.08
N ASN A 219 -9.41 29.38 -0.38
CA ASN A 219 -10.41 29.10 0.67
C ASN A 219 -11.89 29.16 0.23
N GLN A 220 -12.16 29.32 -1.08
CA GLN A 220 -13.51 29.27 -1.59
C GLN A 220 -14.18 27.93 -1.26
N ARG A 221 -15.45 27.98 -0.85
CA ARG A 221 -16.28 26.80 -0.61
C ARG A 221 -17.02 26.43 -1.87
N LEU A 222 -16.77 25.22 -2.36
CA LEU A 222 -17.33 24.71 -3.61
C LEU A 222 -18.00 23.35 -3.38
N ARG A 223 -18.87 22.99 -4.30
CA ARG A 223 -19.58 21.71 -4.35
C ARG A 223 -18.90 20.82 -5.38
N ILE A 224 -18.41 19.67 -4.94
CA ILE A 224 -17.73 18.68 -5.79
C ILE A 224 -18.67 17.49 -6.00
N HIS A 225 -18.89 17.16 -7.28
CA HIS A 225 -19.62 15.98 -7.69
C HIS A 225 -18.62 14.97 -8.28
N LEU A 226 -18.42 13.84 -7.60
CA LEU A 226 -17.56 12.76 -8.04
C LEU A 226 -18.34 11.45 -8.06
N GLY A 227 -18.50 10.85 -9.25
CA GLY A 227 -19.39 9.71 -9.43
C GLY A 227 -20.83 10.06 -9.03
N THR A 228 -21.36 9.34 -8.06
CA THR A 228 -22.72 9.55 -7.53
C THR A 228 -22.74 10.36 -6.22
N GLN A 229 -21.54 10.75 -5.69
CA GLN A 229 -21.38 11.53 -4.46
C GLN A 229 -21.35 13.04 -4.74
N GLU A 230 -21.91 13.78 -3.77
CA GLU A 230 -21.79 15.23 -3.68
C GLU A 230 -21.20 15.60 -2.34
N VAL A 231 -20.12 16.37 -2.32
CA VAL A 231 -19.47 16.83 -1.09
C VAL A 231 -19.08 18.30 -1.18
N MET A 232 -19.07 18.97 -0.04
CA MET A 232 -18.53 20.33 0.07
C MET A 232 -17.04 20.27 0.27
N ALA A 233 -16.32 21.18 -0.38
CA ALA A 233 -14.87 21.28 -0.29
C ALA A 233 -14.39 22.72 -0.20
N ARG A 234 -13.25 22.92 0.44
CA ARG A 234 -12.52 24.19 0.45
C ARG A 234 -11.32 24.10 -0.47
N VAL A 235 -11.19 25.13 -1.29
CA VAL A 235 -10.11 25.29 -2.26
C VAL A 235 -8.81 25.66 -1.57
N ALA A 236 -7.72 25.00 -1.94
CA ALA A 236 -6.38 25.48 -1.66
C ALA A 236 -5.56 25.47 -2.94
N LEU A 237 -5.09 26.62 -3.35
CA LEU A 237 -4.30 26.82 -4.57
C LEU A 237 -2.81 26.67 -4.22
N PRO A 238 -2.09 25.71 -4.85
CA PRO A 238 -0.68 25.47 -4.57
C PRO A 238 0.25 26.57 -5.05
N ASP A 239 0.04 27.04 -6.30
CA ASP A 239 1.01 27.81 -7.09
C ASP A 239 0.51 29.21 -7.50
N ARG A 240 -0.77 29.54 -7.28
CA ARG A 240 -1.37 30.79 -7.71
C ARG A 240 -2.43 31.31 -6.73
N LYS A 241 -2.93 32.51 -6.96
CA LYS A 241 -3.95 33.13 -6.08
C LYS A 241 -5.38 32.85 -6.54
N TYR A 242 -5.59 32.64 -7.84
CA TYR A 242 -6.88 32.36 -8.45
C TYR A 242 -6.70 31.62 -9.78
N ILE A 243 -7.77 30.98 -10.27
CA ILE A 243 -7.89 30.41 -11.61
C ILE A 243 -8.98 31.21 -12.32
N GLU A 244 -8.66 31.84 -13.46
CA GLU A 244 -9.61 32.63 -14.24
C GLU A 244 -10.53 31.73 -15.07
N PRO A 245 -11.72 32.22 -15.47
CA PRO A 245 -12.59 31.54 -16.43
C PRO A 245 -11.85 31.22 -17.75
N GLY A 246 -11.92 29.96 -18.15
CA GLY A 246 -11.25 29.44 -19.35
C GLY A 246 -9.85 28.86 -19.06
N ASP A 247 -9.31 29.04 -17.84
CA ASP A 247 -8.00 28.54 -17.47
C ASP A 247 -8.08 27.17 -16.78
N ASP A 248 -6.94 26.47 -16.84
CA ASP A 248 -6.66 25.28 -16.06
C ASP A 248 -5.73 25.58 -14.88
N GLY A 249 -5.83 24.79 -13.82
CA GLY A 249 -4.93 24.94 -12.68
C GLY A 249 -4.88 23.74 -11.74
N SER A 250 -3.84 23.72 -10.92
CA SER A 250 -3.73 22.75 -9.84
C SER A 250 -4.52 23.21 -8.61
N VAL A 251 -5.30 22.30 -8.02
CA VAL A 251 -6.10 22.57 -6.82
C VAL A 251 -5.96 21.43 -5.81
N ILE A 252 -5.84 21.76 -4.54
CA ILE A 252 -6.03 20.82 -3.45
C ILE A 252 -7.39 21.09 -2.80
N PHE A 253 -8.31 20.15 -2.92
CA PHE A 253 -9.60 20.22 -2.24
C PHE A 253 -9.49 19.61 -0.84
N LYS A 254 -9.90 20.39 0.18
CA LYS A 254 -10.13 19.91 1.55
C LYS A 254 -11.61 19.60 1.68
N LEU A 255 -11.96 18.33 1.76
CA LEU A 255 -13.34 17.86 1.79
C LEU A 255 -13.94 18.00 3.18
N GLU A 256 -15.19 18.47 3.29
CA GLU A 256 -15.93 18.54 4.55
C GLU A 256 -16.42 17.16 5.02
N THR A 257 -16.62 16.25 4.07
CA THR A 257 -16.94 14.83 4.33
C THR A 257 -16.02 13.96 3.48
N PRO A 258 -15.38 12.94 4.05
CA PRO A 258 -14.54 12.04 3.28
C PRO A 258 -15.31 11.35 2.16
N LEU A 259 -14.67 11.20 1.00
CA LEU A 259 -15.21 10.43 -0.12
C LEU A 259 -14.21 9.39 -0.64
N VAL A 260 -14.73 8.43 -1.38
CA VAL A 260 -13.93 7.40 -2.06
C VAL A 260 -13.60 7.89 -3.46
N SER A 261 -12.32 8.02 -3.76
CA SER A 261 -11.83 8.40 -5.07
C SER A 261 -10.65 7.56 -5.50
N ALA A 262 -10.43 7.52 -6.79
CA ALA A 262 -9.25 6.93 -7.42
C ALA A 262 -8.57 7.97 -8.30
N LEU A 263 -7.31 7.71 -8.62
CA LEU A 263 -6.55 8.53 -9.57
C LEU A 263 -7.24 8.51 -10.93
N GLY A 264 -7.35 9.66 -11.58
CA GLY A 264 -8.03 9.80 -12.87
C GLY A 264 -9.56 9.88 -12.78
N ASP A 265 -10.15 9.85 -11.57
CA ASP A 265 -11.58 10.09 -11.45
C ASP A 265 -11.92 11.50 -11.88
N LYS A 266 -12.89 11.63 -12.79
CA LYS A 266 -13.41 12.92 -13.24
C LYS A 266 -14.47 13.44 -12.26
N PHE A 267 -14.50 14.75 -12.05
CA PHE A 267 -15.46 15.41 -11.18
C PHE A 267 -15.93 16.73 -11.77
N ILE A 268 -17.09 17.18 -11.29
CA ILE A 268 -17.68 18.47 -11.66
C ILE A 268 -17.68 19.40 -10.45
N ILE A 269 -17.44 20.68 -10.71
CA ILE A 269 -17.42 21.75 -9.70
C ILE A 269 -18.62 22.64 -9.89
N ARG A 270 -19.37 22.86 -8.80
CA ARG A 270 -20.47 23.82 -8.76
C ARG A 270 -20.27 24.84 -7.65
N LEU A 271 -20.79 26.04 -7.86
CA LEU A 271 -20.84 27.04 -6.79
C LEU A 271 -21.73 26.56 -5.63
N TYR A 272 -21.43 27.03 -4.43
CA TYR A 272 -22.26 26.75 -3.27
C TYR A 272 -23.65 27.38 -3.43
N SER A 273 -23.71 28.66 -3.82
CA SER A 273 -24.92 29.40 -4.09
C SER A 273 -24.63 30.59 -5.04
N PRO A 274 -25.40 30.78 -6.14
CA PRO A 274 -26.36 29.83 -6.69
C PRO A 274 -25.70 28.53 -7.18
N VAL A 275 -26.46 27.44 -7.26
CA VAL A 275 -25.94 26.12 -7.69
C VAL A 275 -25.77 26.12 -9.20
N VAL A 276 -24.64 26.62 -9.69
CA VAL A 276 -24.27 26.71 -11.12
C VAL A 276 -22.96 25.92 -11.32
N THR A 277 -22.91 25.17 -12.43
CA THR A 277 -21.67 24.50 -12.85
C THR A 277 -20.66 25.53 -13.31
N ILE A 278 -19.46 25.50 -12.75
CA ILE A 278 -18.37 26.43 -13.08
C ILE A 278 -17.16 25.75 -13.69
N GLY A 279 -17.00 24.45 -13.52
CA GLY A 279 -15.84 23.73 -14.01
C GLY A 279 -15.89 22.27 -13.64
N GLY A 280 -14.78 21.59 -13.85
CA GLY A 280 -14.57 20.20 -13.50
C GLY A 280 -13.09 19.86 -13.49
N GLY A 281 -12.79 18.59 -13.46
CA GLY A 281 -11.40 18.19 -13.51
C GLY A 281 -11.19 16.72 -13.23
N GLU A 282 -9.95 16.42 -12.87
CA GLU A 282 -9.46 15.07 -12.65
C GLU A 282 -8.68 14.98 -11.33
N VAL A 283 -8.88 13.87 -10.61
CA VAL A 283 -8.10 13.55 -9.41
C VAL A 283 -6.71 13.08 -9.83
N ILE A 284 -5.69 13.87 -9.50
CA ILE A 284 -4.30 13.55 -9.82
C ILE A 284 -3.52 13.03 -8.61
N GLU A 285 -4.04 13.17 -7.39
CA GLU A 285 -3.42 12.63 -6.17
C GLU A 285 -4.46 12.46 -5.07
N THR A 286 -4.41 11.33 -4.38
CA THR A 286 -5.30 11.01 -3.24
C THR A 286 -4.54 10.97 -1.90
N GLU A 287 -3.22 10.85 -1.92
CA GLU A 287 -2.37 10.74 -0.72
C GLU A 287 -1.58 12.04 -0.49
N LEU A 288 -2.17 12.94 0.27
CA LEU A 288 -1.59 14.21 0.66
C LEU A 288 -1.31 14.21 2.16
N PHE A 289 -0.19 13.58 2.55
CA PHE A 289 0.27 13.49 3.93
C PHE A 289 1.47 14.40 4.19
N GLY A 290 1.72 14.70 5.47
CA GLY A 290 2.90 15.44 5.88
C GLY A 290 2.76 16.94 5.79
N LYS A 291 3.84 17.65 5.46
CA LYS A 291 3.87 19.10 5.48
C LYS A 291 3.14 19.72 4.29
N TRP A 292 2.43 20.81 4.55
CA TRP A 292 1.67 21.51 3.52
C TRP A 292 2.52 21.97 2.33
N LYS A 293 3.76 22.41 2.58
CA LYS A 293 4.68 22.82 1.52
C LYS A 293 5.02 21.68 0.57
N GLU A 294 5.30 20.50 1.11
CA GLU A 294 5.62 19.30 0.32
C GLU A 294 4.43 18.87 -0.55
N ASN A 295 3.21 18.93 0.00
CA ASN A 295 2.00 18.64 -0.75
C ASN A 295 1.76 19.62 -1.90
N LYS A 296 2.02 20.91 -1.69
CA LYS A 296 1.94 21.91 -2.76
C LYS A 296 2.91 21.62 -3.89
N GLU A 297 4.17 21.41 -3.57
CA GLU A 297 5.22 21.08 -4.54
C GLU A 297 4.87 19.81 -5.31
N LYS A 298 4.40 18.76 -4.61
CA LYS A 298 3.96 17.51 -5.22
C LYS A 298 2.82 17.72 -6.23
N ILE A 299 1.78 18.46 -5.87
CA ILE A 299 0.63 18.68 -6.74
C ILE A 299 0.99 19.55 -7.94
N THR A 300 1.76 20.62 -7.75
CA THR A 300 2.27 21.45 -8.85
C THR A 300 3.14 20.64 -9.81
N HIS A 301 3.96 19.73 -9.30
CA HIS A 301 4.76 18.83 -10.14
C HIS A 301 3.87 17.88 -10.95
N LEU A 302 2.98 17.14 -10.27
CA LEU A 302 2.05 16.19 -10.91
C LEU A 302 1.13 16.85 -11.96
N TYR A 303 0.73 18.10 -11.75
CA TYR A 303 -0.09 18.84 -12.70
C TYR A 303 0.59 19.00 -14.07
N ASN A 304 1.92 19.16 -14.09
CA ASN A 304 2.70 19.38 -15.30
C ASN A 304 3.12 18.08 -16.03
N LEU A 305 2.88 16.91 -15.43
CA LEU A 305 3.23 15.62 -16.02
C LEU A 305 2.10 15.06 -16.88
N ASN A 306 2.43 14.30 -17.92
CA ASN A 306 1.48 13.45 -18.62
C ASN A 306 1.08 12.22 -17.76
N ASP A 307 0.11 11.43 -18.20
CA ASP A 307 -0.44 10.35 -17.38
C ASP A 307 0.55 9.21 -17.11
N ASP A 308 1.39 8.85 -18.08
CA ASP A 308 2.43 7.83 -17.90
C ASP A 308 3.51 8.30 -16.91
N GLU A 309 3.93 9.55 -17.03
CA GLU A 309 4.87 10.19 -16.10
C GLU A 309 4.29 10.29 -14.68
N LYS A 310 3.00 10.60 -14.53
CA LYS A 310 2.32 10.61 -13.22
C LYS A 310 2.34 9.24 -12.56
N PHE A 311 2.08 8.17 -13.31
CA PHE A 311 2.14 6.80 -12.78
C PHE A 311 3.55 6.42 -12.33
N ARG A 312 4.55 6.68 -13.16
CA ARG A 312 5.97 6.43 -12.83
C ARG A 312 6.40 7.19 -11.59
N TYR A 313 6.14 8.49 -11.54
CA TYR A 313 6.46 9.32 -10.38
C TYR A 313 5.86 8.78 -9.07
N ARG A 314 4.61 8.30 -9.11
CA ARG A 314 3.95 7.73 -7.93
C ARG A 314 4.57 6.42 -7.50
N ILE A 315 4.83 5.52 -8.43
CA ILE A 315 5.49 4.25 -8.13
C ILE A 315 6.86 4.50 -7.52
N GLU A 316 7.66 5.39 -8.09
CA GLU A 316 8.96 5.78 -7.55
C GLU A 316 8.84 6.42 -6.16
N SER A 317 7.89 7.33 -5.97
CA SER A 317 7.64 7.98 -4.68
C SER A 317 7.20 6.96 -3.61
N LEU A 318 6.35 6.01 -3.96
CA LEU A 318 5.92 4.92 -3.06
C LEU A 318 7.05 3.92 -2.82
N ALA A 319 7.84 3.60 -3.83
CA ALA A 319 9.03 2.76 -3.73
C ALA A 319 10.21 3.44 -3.01
N GLY A 320 10.07 4.68 -2.54
CA GLY A 320 11.01 5.34 -1.63
C GLY A 320 11.16 4.60 -0.28
N LYS A 321 10.29 3.64 0.01
CA LYS A 321 10.42 2.61 1.05
C LYS A 321 9.98 1.27 0.46
N PRO A 322 10.52 0.12 0.94
CA PRO A 322 10.05 -1.18 0.47
C PRO A 322 8.53 -1.28 0.65
N ILE A 323 7.80 -1.42 -0.47
CA ILE A 323 6.34 -1.48 -0.46
C ILE A 323 5.87 -2.83 -0.98
N THR A 324 4.92 -3.46 -0.29
CA THR A 324 4.36 -4.73 -0.74
C THR A 324 3.47 -4.55 -1.96
N LYS A 325 3.33 -5.62 -2.76
CA LYS A 325 2.45 -5.62 -3.94
C LYS A 325 0.99 -5.29 -3.58
N SER A 326 0.50 -5.84 -2.47
CA SER A 326 -0.85 -5.54 -1.96
C SER A 326 -1.03 -4.07 -1.59
N GLU A 327 -0.05 -3.50 -0.86
CA GLU A 327 -0.11 -2.11 -0.44
C GLU A 327 -0.02 -1.16 -1.64
N LEU A 328 0.84 -1.49 -2.62
CA LEU A 328 0.94 -0.72 -3.86
C LEU A 328 -0.38 -0.75 -4.65
N GLY A 329 -1.01 -1.93 -4.75
CA GLY A 329 -2.33 -2.09 -5.36
C GLY A 329 -3.41 -1.25 -4.70
N LEU A 330 -3.44 -1.26 -3.37
CA LEU A 330 -4.36 -0.43 -2.57
C LEU A 330 -4.16 1.06 -2.85
N ARG A 331 -2.91 1.54 -2.83
CA ARG A 331 -2.62 2.97 -2.99
C ARG A 331 -2.84 3.48 -4.40
N LEU A 332 -2.58 2.65 -5.41
CA LEU A 332 -2.78 3.02 -6.83
C LEU A 332 -4.17 2.68 -7.36
N GLY A 333 -4.94 1.87 -6.64
CA GLY A 333 -6.22 1.32 -7.12
C GLY A 333 -6.03 0.42 -8.35
N LEU A 334 -4.93 -0.35 -8.41
CA LEU A 334 -4.56 -1.22 -9.53
C LEU A 334 -4.51 -2.68 -9.12
N SER A 335 -4.88 -3.57 -10.05
CA SER A 335 -4.69 -5.02 -9.85
C SER A 335 -3.22 -5.41 -9.85
N ALA A 336 -2.94 -6.59 -9.31
CA ALA A 336 -1.58 -7.14 -9.27
C ALA A 336 -0.95 -7.30 -10.65
N GLU A 337 -1.75 -7.73 -11.64
CA GLU A 337 -1.31 -7.93 -13.03
C GLU A 337 -0.94 -6.60 -13.69
N LYS A 338 -1.75 -5.54 -13.46
CA LYS A 338 -1.47 -4.22 -14.02
C LYS A 338 -0.22 -3.60 -13.42
N ILE A 339 0.01 -3.80 -12.11
CA ILE A 339 1.24 -3.36 -11.44
C ILE A 339 2.46 -4.08 -12.02
N GLU A 340 2.37 -5.40 -12.25
CA GLU A 340 3.47 -6.16 -12.86
C GLU A 340 3.81 -5.66 -14.26
N SER A 341 2.80 -5.39 -15.09
CA SER A 341 3.01 -4.82 -16.42
C SER A 341 3.79 -3.49 -16.34
N ILE A 342 3.38 -2.56 -15.48
CA ILE A 342 4.04 -1.26 -15.34
C ILE A 342 5.47 -1.40 -14.81
N VAL A 343 5.69 -2.25 -13.81
CA VAL A 343 7.02 -2.44 -13.20
C VAL A 343 7.97 -3.14 -14.17
N SER A 344 7.49 -4.06 -15.01
CA SER A 344 8.34 -4.76 -16.00
C SER A 344 8.87 -3.84 -17.10
N GLU A 345 8.25 -2.70 -17.33
CA GLU A 345 8.66 -1.70 -18.33
C GLU A 345 9.76 -0.75 -17.82
N ASP A 346 10.02 -0.70 -16.50
CA ASP A 346 11.00 0.20 -15.90
C ASP A 346 12.14 -0.56 -15.21
N SER A 347 13.32 -0.55 -15.84
CA SER A 347 14.52 -1.25 -15.35
C SER A 347 15.06 -0.77 -14.00
N ARG A 348 14.60 0.39 -13.51
CA ARG A 348 14.98 0.92 -12.18
C ARG A 348 14.16 0.31 -11.05
N LEU A 349 13.03 -0.31 -11.38
CA LEU A 349 12.10 -0.94 -10.46
C LEU A 349 12.25 -2.46 -10.53
N TRP A 350 12.29 -3.12 -9.40
CA TRP A 350 12.35 -4.57 -9.35
C TRP A 350 11.75 -5.16 -8.09
N TRP A 351 11.30 -6.43 -8.22
CA TRP A 351 10.68 -7.15 -7.13
C TRP A 351 11.70 -7.93 -6.32
N ILE A 352 11.67 -7.76 -5.00
CA ILE A 352 12.37 -8.61 -4.04
C ILE A 352 11.38 -9.57 -3.45
N LYS A 353 11.65 -10.87 -3.57
CA LYS A 353 10.86 -11.94 -2.95
C LYS A 353 11.67 -12.58 -1.83
N HIS A 354 11.13 -12.61 -0.62
CA HIS A 354 11.73 -13.31 0.50
C HIS A 354 10.64 -13.92 1.38
N LYS A 355 10.74 -15.24 1.66
CA LYS A 355 9.68 -16.00 2.36
C LYS A 355 8.32 -15.81 1.67
N THR A 356 7.34 -15.29 2.38
CA THR A 356 5.96 -15.08 1.89
C THR A 356 5.70 -13.67 1.37
N SER A 357 6.67 -12.78 1.46
CA SER A 357 6.51 -11.35 1.12
C SER A 357 7.25 -11.01 -0.17
N THR A 358 6.66 -10.05 -0.90
CA THR A 358 7.25 -9.50 -2.13
C THR A 358 7.14 -7.99 -2.07
N TRP A 359 8.26 -7.29 -2.24
CA TRP A 359 8.34 -5.82 -2.19
C TRP A 359 8.84 -5.27 -3.50
N LEU A 360 8.27 -4.15 -3.89
CA LEU A 360 8.84 -3.29 -4.92
C LEU A 360 9.90 -2.39 -4.28
N VAL A 361 11.02 -2.28 -4.96
CA VAL A 361 12.14 -1.42 -4.58
C VAL A 361 12.75 -0.74 -5.79
N THR A 362 13.46 0.36 -5.56
CA THR A 362 14.34 0.96 -6.55
C THR A 362 15.80 0.60 -6.27
N THR A 363 16.64 0.63 -7.30
CA THR A 363 18.09 0.42 -7.15
C THR A 363 18.70 1.41 -6.15
N ASP A 364 18.36 2.69 -6.27
CA ASP A 364 18.86 3.75 -5.39
C ASP A 364 18.44 3.55 -3.94
N GLN A 365 17.22 3.07 -3.72
CA GLN A 365 16.74 2.75 -2.38
C GLN A 365 17.55 1.63 -1.72
N ILE A 366 17.82 0.55 -2.44
CA ILE A 366 18.63 -0.56 -1.91
C ILE A 366 20.04 -0.09 -1.58
N ILE A 367 20.65 0.70 -2.45
CA ILE A 367 21.99 1.30 -2.19
C ILE A 367 21.94 2.16 -0.93
N THR A 368 20.93 3.02 -0.81
CA THR A 368 20.76 3.92 0.34
C THR A 368 20.57 3.15 1.66
N LEU A 369 19.69 2.14 1.66
CA LEU A 369 19.45 1.30 2.85
C LEU A 369 20.68 0.48 3.23
N THR A 370 21.37 -0.08 2.25
CA THR A 370 22.63 -0.81 2.46
C THR A 370 23.68 0.08 3.12
N ASN A 371 23.95 1.25 2.55
CA ASN A 371 24.94 2.19 3.08
C ASN A 371 24.56 2.68 4.48
N SER A 372 23.28 2.93 4.72
CA SER A 372 22.77 3.33 6.02
C SER A 372 22.98 2.24 7.07
N LEU A 373 22.73 0.98 6.73
CA LEU A 373 22.93 -0.16 7.64
C LEU A 373 24.41 -0.38 7.95
N ILE A 374 25.28 -0.31 6.96
CA ILE A 374 26.74 -0.39 7.14
C ILE A 374 27.23 0.73 8.07
N SER A 375 26.77 1.96 7.82
CA SER A 375 27.10 3.11 8.67
C SER A 375 26.58 2.95 10.10
N PHE A 376 25.35 2.43 10.27
CA PHE A 376 24.78 2.14 11.58
C PHE A 376 25.65 1.13 12.35
N LEU A 377 25.99 0.00 11.75
CA LEU A 377 26.83 -1.03 12.39
C LEU A 377 28.23 -0.52 12.72
N GLY A 378 28.85 0.25 11.82
CA GLY A 378 30.14 0.89 12.07
C GLY A 378 30.10 1.85 13.26
N ASN A 379 29.05 2.66 13.37
CA ASN A 379 28.83 3.54 14.52
C ASN A 379 28.47 2.79 15.80
N TYR A 380 27.74 1.68 15.67
CA TYR A 380 27.43 0.81 16.80
C TYR A 380 28.70 0.24 17.44
N HIS A 381 29.64 -0.27 16.63
CA HIS A 381 30.91 -0.79 17.11
C HIS A 381 31.80 0.28 17.77
N LYS A 382 31.83 1.49 17.20
CA LYS A 382 32.55 2.61 17.83
C LYS A 382 32.02 2.94 19.23
N LYS A 383 30.69 2.87 19.42
CA LYS A 383 30.04 3.12 20.71
C LYS A 383 30.10 1.92 21.66
N ASN A 384 30.22 0.71 21.13
CA ASN A 384 30.16 -0.54 21.87
C ASN A 384 31.31 -1.47 21.45
N PRO A 385 32.58 -1.12 21.71
CA PRO A 385 33.75 -1.84 21.18
C PRO A 385 33.86 -3.28 21.69
N TYR A 386 33.22 -3.58 22.81
CA TYR A 386 33.25 -4.91 23.43
C TYR A 386 31.96 -5.74 23.19
N LYS A 387 31.03 -5.26 22.37
CA LYS A 387 29.83 -6.03 21.98
C LYS A 387 30.06 -6.67 20.62
N SER A 388 29.69 -7.95 20.48
CA SER A 388 29.87 -8.70 19.23
C SER A 388 29.05 -8.16 18.06
N GLY A 389 27.97 -7.41 18.31
CA GLY A 389 27.14 -6.81 17.27
C GLY A 389 25.81 -6.28 17.80
N ALA A 390 25.02 -5.66 16.92
CA ALA A 390 23.68 -5.18 17.20
C ALA A 390 22.64 -6.31 17.11
N GLN A 391 21.59 -6.24 17.91
CA GLN A 391 20.47 -7.17 17.79
C GLN A 391 19.63 -6.84 16.55
N LYS A 392 18.98 -7.85 15.96
CA LYS A 392 18.07 -7.65 14.80
C LYS A 392 16.99 -6.60 15.08
N GLY A 393 16.45 -6.55 16.32
CA GLY A 393 15.45 -5.55 16.72
C GLY A 393 15.97 -4.11 16.62
N GLU A 394 17.23 -3.86 16.99
CA GLU A 394 17.87 -2.55 16.89
C GLU A 394 18.06 -2.13 15.42
N VAL A 395 18.48 -3.08 14.56
CA VAL A 395 18.62 -2.87 13.11
C VAL A 395 17.26 -2.55 12.49
N ARG A 396 16.21 -3.32 12.81
CA ARG A 396 14.85 -3.11 12.30
C ARG A 396 14.30 -1.73 12.69
N GLN A 397 14.49 -1.33 13.95
CA GLN A 397 14.06 -0.02 14.43
C GLN A 397 14.79 1.11 13.71
N PHE A 398 16.07 0.95 13.44
CA PHE A 398 16.86 1.92 12.70
C PHE A 398 16.41 2.05 11.24
N LEU A 399 16.22 0.92 10.53
CA LEU A 399 15.79 0.89 9.13
C LEU A 399 14.32 1.29 8.94
N LYS A 400 13.50 1.23 10.02
CA LYS A 400 12.04 1.42 9.97
C LYS A 400 11.37 0.53 8.90
N ALA A 401 11.89 -0.68 8.73
CA ALA A 401 11.43 -1.67 7.75
C ALA A 401 10.65 -2.80 8.44
N ASP A 402 9.89 -3.57 7.65
CA ASP A 402 9.26 -4.78 8.17
C ASP A 402 10.29 -5.88 8.47
N ASP A 403 9.88 -6.89 9.23
CA ASP A 403 10.77 -7.92 9.76
C ASP A 403 11.39 -8.79 8.65
N TYR A 404 10.60 -9.14 7.64
CA TYR A 404 11.05 -9.98 6.52
C TYR A 404 11.97 -9.24 5.56
N PHE A 405 11.71 -7.95 5.33
CA PHE A 405 12.60 -7.12 4.52
C PHE A 405 13.95 -6.88 5.22
N CYS A 406 13.92 -6.68 6.56
CA CYS A 406 15.12 -6.60 7.37
C CYS A 406 15.94 -7.89 7.26
N ASP A 407 15.29 -9.07 7.38
CA ASP A 407 15.93 -10.38 7.16
C ASP A 407 16.60 -10.46 5.79
N TYR A 408 15.87 -10.12 4.74
CA TYR A 408 16.42 -10.13 3.39
C TYR A 408 17.70 -9.29 3.26
N LEU A 409 17.66 -8.05 3.76
CA LEU A 409 18.80 -7.14 3.64
C LEU A 409 20.01 -7.63 4.44
N LEU A 410 19.80 -8.14 5.65
CA LEU A 410 20.85 -8.70 6.50
C LEU A 410 21.49 -9.94 5.87
N LEU A 411 20.70 -10.86 5.33
CA LEU A 411 21.20 -12.07 4.68
C LEU A 411 21.97 -11.73 3.41
N LYS A 412 21.45 -10.83 2.57
CA LYS A 412 22.12 -10.37 1.36
C LYS A 412 23.50 -9.76 1.67
N LEU A 413 23.58 -8.88 2.66
CA LEU A 413 24.85 -8.26 3.03
C LEU A 413 25.83 -9.23 3.68
N ALA A 414 25.34 -10.27 4.34
CA ALA A 414 26.17 -11.36 4.84
C ALA A 414 26.74 -12.23 3.70
N GLU A 415 25.94 -12.55 2.69
CA GLU A 415 26.38 -13.24 1.47
C GLU A 415 27.45 -12.42 0.71
N GLU A 416 27.33 -11.10 0.71
CA GLU A 416 28.32 -10.17 0.13
C GLU A 416 29.56 -9.97 1.02
N ASN A 417 29.68 -10.65 2.16
CA ASN A 417 30.76 -10.49 3.13
C ASN A 417 30.96 -9.04 3.65
N LYS A 418 29.87 -8.26 3.70
CA LYS A 418 29.89 -6.89 4.27
C LYS A 418 29.60 -6.89 5.76
N ILE A 419 28.78 -7.83 6.21
CA ILE A 419 28.40 -8.04 7.61
C ILE A 419 28.47 -9.52 7.95
N LYS A 420 28.43 -9.85 9.23
CA LYS A 420 28.37 -11.23 9.71
C LYS A 420 27.41 -11.37 10.88
N ASN A 421 26.86 -12.56 11.05
CA ASN A 421 26.07 -12.93 12.23
C ASN A 421 26.95 -13.66 13.25
N ILE A 422 26.92 -13.21 14.48
CA ILE A 422 27.64 -13.82 15.61
C ILE A 422 26.63 -14.01 16.76
N ASN A 423 26.20 -15.24 17.02
CA ASN A 423 25.26 -15.57 18.08
C ASN A 423 24.01 -14.65 18.07
N ASP A 424 23.31 -14.62 16.93
CA ASP A 424 22.12 -13.80 16.67
C ASP A 424 22.32 -12.27 16.73
N LYS A 425 23.57 -11.83 16.68
CA LYS A 425 23.92 -10.39 16.57
C LYS A 425 24.61 -10.10 15.25
N TRP A 426 24.37 -8.93 14.71
CA TRP A 426 24.89 -8.49 13.44
C TRP A 426 26.04 -7.51 13.60
N ALA A 427 27.13 -7.77 12.93
CA ALA A 427 28.38 -7.02 13.02
C ALA A 427 28.93 -6.70 11.62
N MET A 428 29.78 -5.68 11.51
CA MET A 428 30.62 -5.50 10.34
C MET A 428 31.49 -6.73 10.12
N TYR A 429 31.69 -7.13 8.85
CA TYR A 429 32.42 -8.37 8.54
C TYR A 429 33.82 -8.41 9.14
N GLU A 430 34.55 -7.31 9.04
CA GLU A 430 35.95 -7.19 9.54
C GLU A 430 36.02 -6.89 11.05
N PHE A 431 34.87 -6.65 11.71
CA PHE A 431 34.90 -6.27 13.13
C PHE A 431 35.30 -7.46 14.00
N SER A 432 36.26 -7.23 14.87
CA SER A 432 36.64 -8.12 15.97
C SER A 432 36.78 -7.31 17.26
N ILE A 433 36.52 -7.96 18.38
CA ILE A 433 36.73 -7.33 19.69
C ILE A 433 38.23 -7.31 19.96
N GLU A 434 38.82 -6.13 19.87
CA GLU A 434 40.24 -5.92 20.19
C GLU A 434 40.38 -5.58 21.66
N LEU A 435 41.25 -6.32 22.35
CA LEU A 435 41.65 -6.06 23.70
C LEU A 435 43.06 -5.50 23.73
N SER A 436 43.32 -4.56 24.61
CA SER A 436 44.69 -4.08 24.86
C SER A 436 45.56 -5.23 25.43
N ASP A 437 46.86 -5.09 25.38
CA ASP A 437 47.82 -6.10 25.92
C ASP A 437 47.56 -6.38 27.40
N ILE A 438 47.16 -5.37 28.17
CA ILE A 438 46.82 -5.53 29.61
C ILE A 438 45.53 -6.35 29.74
N GLU A 439 44.52 -6.06 28.96
CA GLU A 439 43.26 -6.79 28.98
C GLU A 439 43.40 -8.23 28.51
N ASN A 440 44.24 -8.49 27.50
CA ASN A 440 44.54 -9.84 27.04
C ASN A 440 45.25 -10.65 28.14
N LYS A 441 46.20 -10.05 28.86
CA LYS A 441 46.86 -10.71 30.01
C LYS A 441 45.86 -11.02 31.16
N LEU A 442 44.97 -10.06 31.46
CA LEU A 442 43.92 -10.26 32.46
C LEU A 442 42.94 -11.37 32.06
N LEU A 443 42.52 -11.38 30.77
CA LEU A 443 41.65 -12.41 30.23
C LEU A 443 42.30 -13.80 30.32
N GLN A 444 43.56 -13.91 29.95
CA GLN A 444 44.31 -15.18 30.07
C GLN A 444 44.44 -15.63 31.51
N SER A 445 44.71 -14.70 32.43
CA SER A 445 44.75 -15.00 33.86
C SER A 445 43.39 -15.47 34.40
N LEU A 446 42.29 -14.85 33.96
CA LEU A 446 40.92 -15.23 34.27
C LEU A 446 40.62 -16.68 33.82
N ILE A 447 40.95 -16.99 32.55
CA ILE A 447 40.77 -18.34 32.00
C ILE A 447 41.59 -19.37 32.76
N ASN A 448 42.84 -19.03 33.14
CA ASN A 448 43.70 -19.92 33.93
C ASN A 448 43.14 -20.18 35.34
N ILE A 449 42.58 -19.15 35.99
CA ILE A 449 41.92 -19.32 37.31
C ILE A 449 40.71 -20.27 37.18
N LEU A 450 39.83 -20.02 36.19
CA LEU A 450 38.65 -20.87 35.95
C LEU A 450 39.03 -22.30 35.55
N ASN A 451 40.11 -22.50 34.80
CA ASN A 451 40.65 -23.84 34.52
C ASN A 451 41.06 -24.57 35.79
N GLY A 452 41.76 -23.89 36.71
CA GLY A 452 42.18 -24.45 37.96
C GLY A 452 41.05 -24.72 38.95
N GLU A 453 39.97 -23.94 38.90
CA GLU A 453 38.77 -24.12 39.73
C GLU A 453 37.86 -25.26 39.27
N GLY A 454 38.06 -25.76 38.07
CA GLY A 454 37.24 -26.84 37.50
C GLY A 454 35.77 -26.49 37.40
N PHE A 455 34.91 -27.19 38.14
CA PHE A 455 33.45 -26.99 38.19
C PHE A 455 32.96 -26.44 39.54
N THR A 456 33.84 -25.76 40.28
CA THR A 456 33.54 -25.08 41.55
C THR A 456 33.87 -23.61 41.47
N SER A 457 33.33 -22.92 40.44
CA SER A 457 33.74 -21.56 40.12
C SER A 457 33.48 -20.56 41.23
N SER A 458 34.42 -19.65 41.39
CA SER A 458 34.33 -18.48 42.27
C SER A 458 33.28 -17.50 41.77
N ARG A 459 32.68 -16.71 42.69
CA ARG A 459 31.80 -15.60 42.36
C ARG A 459 32.58 -14.43 41.74
N TYR A 460 31.89 -13.54 41.08
CA TYR A 460 32.51 -12.38 40.41
C TYR A 460 33.40 -11.54 41.34
N ASP A 461 32.97 -11.33 42.59
CA ASP A 461 33.74 -10.56 43.58
C ASP A 461 35.04 -11.27 43.97
N GLU A 462 35.00 -12.60 44.09
CA GLU A 462 36.19 -13.46 44.39
C GLU A 462 37.15 -13.48 43.20
N LEU A 463 36.64 -13.58 41.98
CA LEU A 463 37.42 -13.49 40.75
C LEU A 463 38.08 -12.11 40.60
N ALA A 464 37.38 -11.04 40.95
CA ALA A 464 37.92 -9.69 40.96
C ALA A 464 39.09 -9.54 41.91
N ASN A 465 38.94 -10.07 43.13
CA ASN A 465 40.01 -10.08 44.13
C ASN A 465 41.24 -10.92 43.69
N LYS A 466 40.99 -12.09 43.09
CA LYS A 466 42.08 -12.98 42.60
C LYS A 466 42.84 -12.37 41.43
N LEU A 467 42.14 -11.59 40.60
CA LEU A 467 42.73 -10.90 39.44
C LEU A 467 43.33 -9.53 39.78
N GLY A 468 43.03 -8.96 40.97
CA GLY A 468 43.38 -7.60 41.30
C GLY A 468 42.73 -6.54 40.36
N ALA A 469 41.52 -6.80 39.89
CA ALA A 469 40.79 -5.98 38.92
C ALA A 469 39.39 -5.65 39.44
N ASP A 470 38.79 -4.55 38.92
CA ASP A 470 37.44 -4.17 39.27
C ASP A 470 36.40 -5.20 38.79
N LYS A 471 35.31 -5.34 39.55
CA LYS A 471 34.21 -6.26 39.22
C LYS A 471 33.63 -6.06 37.84
N GLU A 472 33.45 -4.79 37.42
CA GLU A 472 32.96 -4.44 36.08
C GLU A 472 33.89 -4.93 34.98
N LYS A 473 35.21 -4.83 35.21
CA LYS A 473 36.21 -5.32 34.28
C LYS A 473 36.21 -6.84 34.16
N VAL A 474 36.05 -7.54 35.28
CA VAL A 474 35.92 -9.01 35.30
C VAL A 474 34.66 -9.46 34.56
N LEU A 475 33.52 -8.81 34.78
CA LEU A 475 32.28 -9.07 34.04
C LEU A 475 32.44 -8.84 32.53
N LEU A 476 33.12 -7.78 32.14
CA LEU A 476 33.43 -7.51 30.76
C LEU A 476 34.28 -8.63 30.12
N LEU A 477 35.39 -9.03 30.80
CA LEU A 477 36.27 -10.09 30.33
C LEU A 477 35.57 -11.45 30.27
N LEU A 478 34.72 -11.77 31.23
CA LEU A 478 33.88 -12.99 31.22
C LEU A 478 32.93 -13.00 30.04
N ASN A 479 32.24 -11.86 29.76
CA ASN A 479 31.37 -11.75 28.62
C ASN A 479 32.13 -11.93 27.30
N ILE A 480 33.34 -11.42 27.20
CA ILE A 480 34.21 -11.59 26.03
C ILE A 480 34.66 -13.05 25.88
N ALA A 481 35.10 -13.68 26.99
CA ALA A 481 35.47 -15.11 27.03
C ALA A 481 34.29 -16.02 26.63
N GLU A 482 33.08 -15.70 27.07
CA GLU A 482 31.85 -16.40 26.71
C GLU A 482 31.54 -16.21 25.21
N GLN A 483 31.64 -15.00 24.69
CA GLN A 483 31.44 -14.69 23.25
C GLN A 483 32.48 -15.40 22.37
N ARG A 484 33.72 -15.54 22.83
CA ARG A 484 34.78 -16.30 22.15
C ARG A 484 34.60 -17.80 22.25
N GLY A 485 33.72 -18.25 23.18
CA GLY A 485 33.50 -19.66 23.46
C GLY A 485 34.59 -20.30 24.36
N ASP A 486 35.43 -19.50 24.99
CA ASP A 486 36.49 -19.98 25.93
C ASP A 486 35.89 -20.37 27.25
N VAL A 487 34.82 -19.70 27.68
CA VAL A 487 34.09 -19.92 28.95
C VAL A 487 32.62 -20.22 28.63
N LEU A 488 32.05 -21.18 29.36
CA LEU A 488 30.65 -21.54 29.34
C LEU A 488 30.02 -21.12 30.68
N ARG A 489 28.93 -20.38 30.62
CA ARG A 489 28.18 -19.92 31.80
C ARG A 489 26.82 -20.59 31.82
N LEU A 490 26.52 -21.35 32.86
CA LEU A 490 25.22 -21.96 33.11
C LEU A 490 24.30 -21.05 33.91
N ASP A 491 24.85 -20.42 34.94
CA ASP A 491 24.18 -19.44 35.80
C ASP A 491 25.19 -18.42 36.37
N GLU A 492 24.75 -17.54 37.27
CA GLU A 492 25.62 -16.53 37.91
C GLU A 492 26.71 -17.15 38.83
N SER A 493 26.58 -18.42 39.25
CA SER A 493 27.45 -19.10 40.17
C SER A 493 28.20 -20.28 39.56
N LEU A 494 27.93 -20.61 38.30
CA LEU A 494 28.55 -21.77 37.64
C LEU A 494 29.07 -21.37 36.24
N MET A 495 30.36 -21.19 36.18
CA MET A 495 31.13 -20.91 34.97
C MET A 495 32.29 -21.88 34.89
N PHE A 496 32.62 -22.35 33.71
CA PHE A 496 33.75 -23.23 33.48
C PHE A 496 34.30 -23.04 32.07
N THR A 497 35.55 -23.41 31.90
CA THR A 497 36.18 -23.27 30.59
C THR A 497 35.77 -24.40 29.66
N ARG A 498 35.86 -24.13 28.38
CA ARG A 498 35.64 -25.12 27.32
C ARG A 498 36.55 -26.34 27.48
N THR A 499 37.78 -26.12 27.92
CA THR A 499 38.75 -27.18 28.19
C THR A 499 38.25 -28.13 29.28
N ASN A 500 37.77 -27.60 30.41
CA ASN A 500 37.20 -28.40 31.47
C ASN A 500 35.96 -29.19 31.02
N PHE A 501 35.10 -28.58 30.23
CA PHE A 501 33.94 -29.25 29.70
C PHE A 501 34.30 -30.44 28.78
N PHE A 502 35.23 -30.27 27.86
CA PHE A 502 35.66 -31.39 27.00
C PHE A 502 36.33 -32.51 27.78
N SER A 503 37.18 -32.18 28.77
CA SER A 503 37.76 -33.17 29.64
C SER A 503 36.72 -33.95 30.46
N LEU A 504 35.69 -33.26 30.96
CA LEU A 504 34.58 -33.93 31.65
C LEU A 504 33.75 -34.80 30.70
N ARG A 505 33.47 -34.30 29.49
CA ARG A 505 32.77 -35.07 28.48
C ARG A 505 33.48 -36.39 28.16
N GLU A 506 34.78 -36.36 27.96
CA GLU A 506 35.58 -37.58 27.71
C GLU A 506 35.48 -38.54 28.88
N ARG A 507 35.57 -38.05 30.13
CA ARG A 507 35.42 -38.88 31.34
C ARG A 507 34.02 -39.49 31.42
N VAL A 508 32.98 -38.75 31.09
CA VAL A 508 31.59 -39.23 31.10
C VAL A 508 31.37 -40.27 29.99
N VAL A 509 31.85 -40.04 28.78
CA VAL A 509 31.72 -41.02 27.69
C VAL A 509 32.46 -42.30 28.05
N LYS A 510 33.70 -42.22 28.59
CA LYS A 510 34.49 -43.37 29.02
C LYS A 510 33.86 -44.13 30.18
N PHE A 511 33.09 -43.46 31.03
CA PHE A 511 32.35 -44.12 32.12
C PHE A 511 31.32 -45.11 31.53
N PHE A 512 30.65 -44.76 30.46
CA PHE A 512 29.66 -45.61 29.78
C PHE A 512 30.27 -46.81 29.03
N ASP A 513 31.60 -46.90 28.90
CA ASP A 513 32.26 -48.10 28.40
C ASP A 513 32.12 -49.29 29.37
N ASN A 514 31.95 -48.99 30.68
CA ASN A 514 31.87 -50.00 31.75
C ASN A 514 30.51 -50.07 32.46
N ASP A 515 29.70 -49.00 32.35
CA ASP A 515 28.41 -48.85 33.05
C ASP A 515 27.33 -48.40 32.07
N SER A 516 26.10 -48.89 32.23
CA SER A 516 24.97 -48.53 31.37
C SER A 516 24.18 -47.33 31.89
N GLU A 517 24.36 -46.91 33.14
CA GLU A 517 23.63 -45.83 33.80
C GLU A 517 24.57 -45.01 34.70
N LEU A 518 24.38 -43.68 34.61
CA LEU A 518 25.14 -42.70 35.38
C LEU A 518 24.23 -42.00 36.40
N SER A 519 24.45 -42.22 37.67
CA SER A 519 23.76 -41.53 38.77
C SER A 519 24.37 -40.15 39.03
N VAL A 520 23.59 -39.25 39.67
CA VAL A 520 24.07 -37.91 40.09
C VAL A 520 25.29 -38.00 41.01
N SER A 521 25.39 -39.06 41.87
CA SER A 521 26.55 -39.26 42.75
C SER A 521 27.81 -39.61 41.96
N GLN A 522 27.70 -40.53 41.02
CA GLN A 522 28.82 -40.92 40.16
C GLN A 522 29.29 -39.76 39.28
N PHE A 523 28.34 -39.01 38.73
CA PHE A 523 28.68 -37.80 37.94
C PHE A 523 29.38 -36.75 38.80
N LYS A 524 28.92 -36.52 40.03
CA LYS A 524 29.57 -35.61 40.97
C LYS A 524 31.04 -35.99 41.18
N ASP A 525 31.33 -37.28 41.37
CA ASP A 525 32.69 -37.80 41.58
C ASP A 525 33.51 -37.72 40.28
N LEU A 526 32.92 -37.97 39.11
CA LEU A 526 33.55 -37.77 37.81
C LEU A 526 33.89 -36.28 37.52
N ALA A 527 33.04 -35.37 37.95
CA ALA A 527 33.24 -33.94 37.74
C ALA A 527 34.10 -33.27 38.82
N ASP A 528 34.45 -33.99 39.86
CA ASP A 528 35.15 -33.49 41.07
C ASP A 528 34.48 -32.20 41.59
N THR A 529 33.17 -32.30 41.88
CA THR A 529 32.37 -31.14 42.25
C THR A 529 31.34 -31.47 43.34
N SER A 530 30.64 -30.47 43.85
CA SER A 530 29.55 -30.67 44.78
C SER A 530 28.22 -30.97 44.10
N ARG A 531 27.25 -31.57 44.80
CA ARG A 531 25.90 -31.84 44.26
C ARG A 531 25.21 -30.58 43.73
N LYS A 532 25.49 -29.40 44.30
CA LYS A 532 24.97 -28.11 43.89
C LYS A 532 25.31 -27.80 42.42
N TYR A 533 26.50 -28.17 41.98
CA TYR A 533 26.98 -27.91 40.63
C TYR A 533 26.79 -29.12 39.69
N ALA A 534 26.78 -30.34 40.24
CA ALA A 534 26.60 -31.57 39.45
C ALA A 534 25.24 -31.62 38.71
N VAL A 535 24.15 -31.17 39.35
CA VAL A 535 22.82 -31.22 38.77
C VAL A 535 22.69 -30.27 37.56
N PRO A 536 23.03 -28.96 37.64
CA PRO A 536 23.02 -28.07 36.48
C PRO A 536 23.95 -28.51 35.34
N LEU A 537 25.09 -29.10 35.66
CA LEU A 537 26.02 -29.67 34.68
C LEU A 537 25.40 -30.86 33.94
N LEU A 538 24.74 -31.79 34.64
CA LEU A 538 24.03 -32.90 34.04
C LEU A 538 22.88 -32.41 33.11
N GLU A 539 22.11 -31.42 33.55
CA GLU A 539 21.07 -30.83 32.73
C GLU A 539 21.66 -30.17 31.47
N TYR A 540 22.86 -29.59 31.59
CA TYR A 540 23.57 -29.05 30.43
C TYR A 540 24.04 -30.17 29.48
N PHE A 541 24.52 -31.31 29.98
CA PHE A 541 24.88 -32.50 29.20
C PHE A 541 23.65 -33.05 28.44
N ASP A 542 22.50 -33.12 29.12
CA ASP A 542 21.22 -33.51 28.51
C ASP A 542 20.83 -32.54 27.36
N LYS A 543 20.95 -31.23 27.61
CA LYS A 543 20.70 -30.19 26.62
C LYS A 543 21.64 -30.27 25.40
N GLN A 544 22.89 -30.66 25.62
CA GLN A 544 23.88 -30.87 24.57
C GLN A 544 23.71 -32.21 23.83
N LYS A 545 22.69 -33.01 24.21
CA LYS A 545 22.43 -34.34 23.64
C LYS A 545 23.64 -35.29 23.79
N ILE A 546 24.37 -35.16 24.88
CA ILE A 546 25.44 -36.07 25.26
C ILE A 546 24.84 -37.19 26.11
N THR A 547 23.96 -36.84 27.02
CA THR A 547 23.19 -37.76 27.86
C THR A 547 21.69 -37.45 27.74
N TYR A 548 20.86 -38.39 28.21
CA TYR A 548 19.45 -38.16 28.45
C TYR A 548 19.01 -38.74 29.77
N ARG A 549 18.01 -38.14 30.39
CA ARG A 549 17.50 -38.55 31.70
C ARG A 549 16.59 -39.77 31.56
N ASP A 550 16.87 -40.81 32.34
CA ASP A 550 16.04 -41.99 32.51
C ASP A 550 15.79 -42.22 34.02
N GLY A 551 14.62 -41.82 34.51
CA GLY A 551 14.29 -41.87 35.95
C GLY A 551 15.23 -41.03 36.80
N ASN A 552 16.01 -41.70 37.67
CA ASN A 552 16.99 -41.07 38.57
C ASN A 552 18.44 -41.15 38.05
N SER A 553 18.64 -41.76 36.88
CA SER A 553 19.94 -41.92 36.20
C SER A 553 19.98 -41.19 34.87
N ARG A 554 21.12 -41.18 34.19
CA ARG A 554 21.34 -40.75 32.83
C ARG A 554 21.92 -41.89 32.01
N LYS A 555 21.60 -41.87 30.72
CA LYS A 555 22.16 -42.76 29.71
C LYS A 555 22.82 -41.94 28.61
N LEU A 556 23.79 -42.54 27.93
CA LEU A 556 24.44 -41.91 26.78
C LEU A 556 23.44 -41.85 25.59
N VAL A 557 23.46 -40.75 24.81
CA VAL A 557 22.61 -40.59 23.62
C VAL A 557 23.17 -41.39 22.46
#